data_c76579e43516558ca4df18b97e2471b7
#
_entry.id   c76579e43516558ca4df18b97e2471b7
#
_cell.length_a   1.000
_cell.length_b   1.000
_cell.length_c   1.000
_cell.angle_alpha   90.00
_cell.angle_beta   90.00
_cell.angle_gamma   90.00
#
_symmetry.space_group_name_H-M   'P 1'
#
loop_
_entity.id
_entity.type
_entity.pdbx_description
1 polymer ?
#
loop_
_entity_poly.entity_id
_entity_poly.type
_entity_poly.pdbx_seq_one_letter_code
_entity_poly.pdbx_strand_id
1 'polypeptide(L)'
;PGIGGETMAKNTYKQDEILEEPFDIRHLLRASSYIKKYRRGMILAIVLSGIGGAFGYVAPMIIQRALDIAVPDKNMRLLFSLVAALIAIYVVSVIFTTIRSRIMVDVSQNIIYDIRKDLFEHLQELPFQYYDDRPHGKILIRVVNYVNSVSDMLSNGLINIVLEAFNLLFIIIFMFMVDVQMALVVLCGVPVLAVFMFWIKNKQRKAWQAVSNKNSNLNAYLQENIVGARITQIFAREDENAKIFNGLSKECRRTWNTAVRYS
;
A
#
# COMPACT_ATOMS: atom_id res chain seq x y z
N PRO A 1 19.79 -8.36 -53.84
CA PRO A 1 18.50 -8.69 -53.33
C PRO A 1 18.67 -9.67 -52.19
N GLY A 2 18.80 -9.15 -50.96
CA GLY A 2 18.97 -9.92 -49.75
C GLY A 2 17.61 -10.07 -49.09
N ILE A 3 17.19 -11.29 -48.97
CA ILE A 3 15.98 -11.73 -48.28
C ILE A 3 16.16 -11.41 -46.80
N GLY A 4 15.31 -10.54 -46.30
CA GLY A 4 15.28 -10.19 -44.88
C GLY A 4 15.01 -11.44 -44.04
N GLY A 5 15.92 -11.71 -43.09
CA GLY A 5 15.72 -12.72 -42.08
C GLY A 5 14.52 -12.36 -41.22
N GLU A 6 13.47 -13.16 -41.33
CA GLU A 6 12.38 -13.18 -40.38
C GLU A 6 12.97 -13.41 -38.97
N THR A 7 13.00 -12.38 -38.17
CA THR A 7 13.23 -12.54 -36.75
C THR A 7 12.04 -13.34 -36.20
N MET A 8 12.22 -14.66 -36.05
CA MET A 8 11.30 -15.49 -35.28
C MET A 8 10.94 -14.77 -34.02
N ALA A 9 9.63 -14.60 -33.76
CA ALA A 9 9.10 -13.97 -32.56
C ALA A 9 9.74 -14.62 -31.34
N LYS A 10 10.65 -13.90 -30.69
CA LYS A 10 11.37 -14.35 -29.52
C LYS A 10 10.35 -14.57 -28.42
N ASN A 11 10.31 -15.80 -27.87
CA ASN A 11 9.36 -16.15 -26.78
C ASN A 11 9.40 -15.09 -25.67
N THR A 12 8.37 -14.28 -25.61
CA THR A 12 8.24 -13.10 -24.72
C THR A 12 8.29 -13.46 -23.23
N TYR A 13 7.94 -14.71 -22.86
CA TYR A 13 7.95 -15.18 -21.46
C TYR A 13 9.36 -15.40 -20.86
N LYS A 14 10.42 -15.31 -21.66
CA LYS A 14 11.82 -15.44 -21.21
C LYS A 14 12.54 -14.09 -21.01
N GLN A 15 11.88 -12.99 -21.31
CA GLN A 15 12.47 -11.66 -21.17
C GLN A 15 12.03 -11.03 -19.83
N ASP A 16 13.01 -10.75 -18.98
CA ASP A 16 12.75 -9.96 -17.77
C ASP A 16 12.61 -8.48 -18.17
N GLU A 17 11.46 -7.88 -17.87
CA GLU A 17 11.23 -6.45 -18.09
C GLU A 17 12.07 -5.64 -17.10
N ILE A 18 12.85 -4.70 -17.61
CA ILE A 18 13.56 -3.71 -16.80
C ILE A 18 12.58 -2.57 -16.56
N LEU A 19 12.47 -2.11 -15.31
CA LEU A 19 11.70 -0.91 -14.98
C LEU A 19 12.31 0.28 -15.73
N GLU A 20 11.66 0.72 -16.80
CA GLU A 20 12.17 1.77 -17.67
C GLU A 20 12.09 3.17 -17.06
N GLU A 21 11.27 3.39 -16.02
CA GLU A 21 11.14 4.72 -15.44
C GLU A 21 11.36 4.72 -13.92
N PRO A 22 12.28 5.58 -13.41
CA PRO A 22 12.35 5.86 -11.99
C PRO A 22 11.06 6.56 -11.54
N PHE A 23 10.62 6.23 -10.33
CA PHE A 23 9.46 6.85 -9.70
C PHE A 23 9.60 8.39 -9.70
N ASP A 24 8.78 9.08 -10.49
CA ASP A 24 8.80 10.55 -10.58
C ASP A 24 7.84 11.16 -9.57
N ILE A 25 8.42 11.89 -8.61
CA ILE A 25 7.69 12.63 -7.57
C ILE A 25 6.70 13.66 -8.19
N ARG A 26 6.93 14.12 -9.41
CA ARG A 26 6.05 15.06 -10.10
C ARG A 26 4.64 14.50 -10.32
N HIS A 27 4.53 13.20 -10.57
CA HIS A 27 3.22 12.53 -10.70
C HIS A 27 2.45 12.54 -9.37
N LEU A 28 3.14 12.36 -8.24
CA LEU A 28 2.54 12.50 -6.91
C LEU A 28 2.10 13.94 -6.62
N LEU A 29 2.88 14.93 -7.04
CA LEU A 29 2.50 16.33 -6.86
C LEU A 29 1.26 16.72 -7.68
N ARG A 30 1.09 16.18 -8.89
CA ARG A 30 -0.15 16.35 -9.66
C ARG A 30 -1.33 15.69 -8.96
N ALA A 31 -1.16 14.47 -8.48
CA ALA A 31 -2.19 13.75 -7.75
C ALA A 31 -2.57 14.46 -6.43
N SER A 32 -1.62 15.15 -5.77
CA SER A 32 -1.89 15.93 -4.57
C SER A 32 -2.85 17.11 -4.78
N SER A 33 -3.04 17.55 -6.03
CA SER A 33 -4.01 18.63 -6.34
C SER A 33 -5.45 18.22 -6.01
N TYR A 34 -5.79 16.95 -6.24
CA TYR A 34 -7.10 16.39 -5.87
C TYR A 34 -7.29 16.35 -4.35
N ILE A 35 -6.22 16.08 -3.61
CA ILE A 35 -6.25 16.05 -2.13
C ILE A 35 -6.57 17.44 -1.56
N LYS A 36 -6.02 18.51 -2.16
CA LYS A 36 -6.24 19.90 -1.70
C LYS A 36 -7.72 20.29 -1.69
N LYS A 37 -8.53 19.75 -2.59
CA LYS A 37 -9.97 20.00 -2.67
C LYS A 37 -10.68 19.53 -1.39
N TYR A 38 -10.23 18.43 -0.80
CA TYR A 38 -10.83 17.80 0.38
C TYR A 38 -10.09 18.10 1.70
N ARG A 39 -9.32 19.20 1.74
CA ARG A 39 -8.51 19.60 2.91
C ARG A 39 -9.27 19.67 4.23
N ARG A 40 -10.57 20.03 4.21
CA ARG A 40 -11.40 20.11 5.43
C ARG A 40 -11.60 18.74 6.05
N GLY A 41 -11.93 17.74 5.25
CA GLY A 41 -12.07 16.35 5.71
C GLY A 41 -10.75 15.80 6.25
N MET A 42 -9.62 16.10 5.58
CA MET A 42 -8.30 15.70 6.04
C MET A 42 -7.90 16.37 7.38
N ILE A 43 -8.11 17.68 7.51
CA ILE A 43 -7.83 18.40 8.78
C ILE A 43 -8.69 17.80 9.90
N LEU A 44 -9.98 17.55 9.65
CA LEU A 44 -10.85 16.92 10.62
C LEU A 44 -10.36 15.52 11.02
N ALA A 45 -9.93 14.71 10.04
CA ALA A 45 -9.37 13.40 10.32
C ALA A 45 -8.07 13.46 11.15
N ILE A 46 -7.19 14.45 10.89
CA ILE A 46 -5.97 14.69 11.67
C ILE A 46 -6.32 15.07 13.11
N VAL A 47 -7.27 16.00 13.29
CA VAL A 47 -7.71 16.41 14.62
C VAL A 47 -8.31 15.24 15.39
N LEU A 48 -9.19 14.46 14.76
CA LEU A 48 -9.78 13.27 15.38
C LEU A 48 -8.72 12.21 15.68
N SER A 49 -7.70 12.06 14.84
CA SER A 49 -6.56 11.17 15.10
C SER A 49 -5.77 11.61 16.33
N GLY A 50 -5.51 12.93 16.47
CA GLY A 50 -4.83 13.48 17.63
C GLY A 50 -5.62 13.29 18.93
N ILE A 51 -6.92 13.58 18.91
CA ILE A 51 -7.79 13.40 20.08
C ILE A 51 -7.90 11.91 20.43
N GLY A 52 -8.19 11.04 19.46
CA GLY A 52 -8.30 9.60 19.69
C GLY A 52 -6.98 8.99 20.18
N GLY A 53 -5.85 9.44 19.63
CA GLY A 53 -4.51 9.06 20.08
C GLY A 53 -4.22 9.52 21.52
N ALA A 54 -4.58 10.76 21.87
CA ALA A 54 -4.38 11.28 23.22
C ALA A 54 -5.09 10.41 24.28
N PHE A 55 -6.31 9.95 24.00
CA PHE A 55 -7.00 9.00 24.87
C PHE A 55 -6.25 7.66 24.98
N GLY A 56 -5.72 7.15 23.88
CA GLY A 56 -4.90 5.93 23.87
C GLY A 56 -3.62 6.05 24.70
N TYR A 57 -2.99 7.24 24.71
CA TYR A 57 -1.76 7.47 25.49
C TYR A 57 -2.01 7.65 27.00
N VAL A 58 -3.24 7.98 27.41
CA VAL A 58 -3.61 8.02 28.84
C VAL A 58 -3.77 6.61 29.42
N ALA A 59 -4.09 5.60 28.63
CA ALA A 59 -4.29 4.23 29.11
C ALA A 59 -3.08 3.66 29.89
N PRO A 60 -1.81 3.78 29.43
CA PRO A 60 -0.64 3.34 30.20
C PRO A 60 -0.52 4.03 31.57
N MET A 61 -0.88 5.32 31.70
CA MET A 61 -0.83 6.04 32.97
C MET A 61 -1.86 5.51 33.97
N ILE A 62 -3.04 5.10 33.47
CA ILE A 62 -4.06 4.48 34.33
C ILE A 62 -3.59 3.10 34.78
N ILE A 63 -2.98 2.32 33.89
CA ILE A 63 -2.41 1.00 34.22
C ILE A 63 -1.31 1.15 35.28
N GLN A 64 -0.41 2.13 35.08
CA GLN A 64 0.63 2.42 36.06
C GLN A 64 0.03 2.73 37.44
N ARG A 65 -0.97 3.63 37.53
CA ARG A 65 -1.65 3.93 38.80
C ARG A 65 -2.32 2.71 39.44
N ALA A 66 -2.88 1.83 38.63
CA ALA A 66 -3.46 0.60 39.11
C ALA A 66 -2.41 -0.32 39.76
N LEU A 67 -1.24 -0.46 39.11
CA LEU A 67 -0.14 -1.32 39.57
C LEU A 67 0.61 -0.72 40.76
N ASP A 68 0.83 0.60 40.76
CA ASP A 68 1.68 1.25 41.77
C ASP A 68 0.90 1.60 43.07
N ILE A 69 -0.41 1.81 42.98
CA ILE A 69 -1.22 2.28 44.10
C ILE A 69 -2.35 1.29 44.44
N ALA A 70 -3.22 0.95 43.48
CA ALA A 70 -4.44 0.21 43.81
C ALA A 70 -4.17 -1.23 44.21
N VAL A 71 -3.18 -1.88 43.60
CA VAL A 71 -2.81 -3.30 43.90
C VAL A 71 -2.06 -3.41 45.24
N PRO A 72 -0.99 -2.61 45.52
CA PRO A 72 -0.29 -2.68 46.80
C PRO A 72 -1.19 -2.35 48.00
N ASP A 73 -2.04 -1.34 47.84
CA ASP A 73 -2.96 -0.91 48.91
C ASP A 73 -4.19 -1.82 49.07
N LYS A 74 -4.30 -2.87 48.22
CA LYS A 74 -5.46 -3.79 48.16
C LYS A 74 -6.81 -3.05 48.08
N ASN A 75 -6.83 -1.86 47.47
CA ASN A 75 -8.00 -1.01 47.35
C ASN A 75 -8.85 -1.42 46.12
N MET A 76 -9.77 -2.36 46.35
CA MET A 76 -10.65 -2.87 45.29
C MET A 76 -11.54 -1.79 44.65
N ARG A 77 -12.01 -0.81 45.44
CA ARG A 77 -12.86 0.27 44.94
C ARG A 77 -12.08 1.14 43.93
N LEU A 78 -10.84 1.49 44.26
CA LEU A 78 -9.96 2.25 43.37
C LEU A 78 -9.64 1.43 42.10
N LEU A 79 -9.34 0.14 42.25
CA LEU A 79 -9.05 -0.74 41.12
C LEU A 79 -10.24 -0.82 40.16
N PHE A 80 -11.47 -1.05 40.64
CA PHE A 80 -12.66 -1.07 39.80
C PHE A 80 -12.91 0.26 39.09
N SER A 81 -12.69 1.39 39.76
CA SER A 81 -12.85 2.71 39.14
C SER A 81 -11.82 2.95 38.00
N LEU A 82 -10.56 2.53 38.19
CA LEU A 82 -9.51 2.63 37.15
C LEU A 82 -9.80 1.71 35.96
N VAL A 83 -10.30 0.49 36.19
CA VAL A 83 -10.72 -0.42 35.13
C VAL A 83 -11.90 0.17 34.36
N ALA A 84 -12.91 0.71 35.05
CA ALA A 84 -14.04 1.37 34.38
C ALA A 84 -13.60 2.59 33.56
N ALA A 85 -12.68 3.40 34.08
CA ALA A 85 -12.09 4.53 33.35
C ALA A 85 -11.33 4.06 32.11
N LEU A 86 -10.56 2.98 32.22
CA LEU A 86 -9.82 2.39 31.10
C LEU A 86 -10.75 1.89 30.00
N ILE A 87 -11.82 1.19 30.36
CA ILE A 87 -12.86 0.76 29.42
C ILE A 87 -13.50 1.97 28.71
N ALA A 88 -13.87 3.01 29.49
CA ALA A 88 -14.47 4.21 28.94
C ALA A 88 -13.52 4.91 27.92
N ILE A 89 -12.22 5.01 28.21
CA ILE A 89 -11.22 5.59 27.34
C ILE A 89 -11.09 4.78 26.04
N TYR A 90 -11.05 3.45 26.11
CA TYR A 90 -10.99 2.62 24.91
C TYR A 90 -12.26 2.75 24.06
N VAL A 91 -13.45 2.78 24.67
CA VAL A 91 -14.70 2.99 23.92
C VAL A 91 -14.68 4.34 23.21
N VAL A 92 -14.28 5.41 23.89
CA VAL A 92 -14.14 6.74 23.28
C VAL A 92 -13.13 6.72 22.14
N SER A 93 -11.95 6.11 22.34
CA SER A 93 -10.91 6.00 21.30
C SER A 93 -11.42 5.25 20.07
N VAL A 94 -12.16 4.16 20.24
CA VAL A 94 -12.77 3.40 19.13
C VAL A 94 -13.79 4.26 18.38
N ILE A 95 -14.61 5.06 19.08
CA ILE A 95 -15.57 5.97 18.44
C ILE A 95 -14.83 6.99 17.56
N PHE A 96 -13.81 7.67 18.10
CA PHE A 96 -13.01 8.65 17.34
C PHE A 96 -12.33 8.00 16.11
N THR A 97 -11.73 6.83 16.29
CA THR A 97 -11.08 6.09 15.21
C THR A 97 -12.08 5.68 14.12
N THR A 98 -13.30 5.26 14.50
CA THR A 98 -14.35 4.88 13.56
C THR A 98 -14.85 6.10 12.77
N ILE A 99 -15.09 7.23 13.43
CA ILE A 99 -15.51 8.47 12.78
C ILE A 99 -14.41 8.94 11.81
N ARG A 100 -13.16 8.96 12.26
CA ARG A 100 -12.00 9.28 11.41
C ARG A 100 -11.96 8.38 10.17
N SER A 101 -12.09 7.06 10.35
CA SER A 101 -12.05 6.09 9.25
C SER A 101 -13.16 6.33 8.23
N ARG A 102 -14.38 6.62 8.68
CA ARG A 102 -15.48 6.96 7.77
C ARG A 102 -15.20 8.22 6.95
N ILE A 103 -14.74 9.29 7.61
CA ILE A 103 -14.37 10.53 6.90
C ILE A 103 -13.29 10.26 5.86
N MET A 104 -12.30 9.42 6.18
CA MET A 104 -11.23 9.08 5.26
C MET A 104 -11.71 8.27 4.07
N VAL A 105 -12.62 7.31 4.28
CA VAL A 105 -13.25 6.56 3.19
C VAL A 105 -14.02 7.51 2.27
N ASP A 106 -14.81 8.43 2.83
CA ASP A 106 -15.57 9.41 2.04
C ASP A 106 -14.64 10.32 1.22
N VAL A 107 -13.59 10.86 1.83
CA VAL A 107 -12.58 11.66 1.15
C VAL A 107 -11.93 10.88 0.01
N SER A 108 -11.54 9.64 0.27
CA SER A 108 -10.92 8.76 -0.72
C SER A 108 -11.85 8.48 -1.90
N GLN A 109 -13.10 8.12 -1.65
CA GLN A 109 -14.08 7.83 -2.70
C GLN A 109 -14.41 9.08 -3.54
N ASN A 110 -14.46 10.24 -2.93
CA ASN A 110 -14.65 11.49 -3.65
C ASN A 110 -13.45 11.84 -4.55
N ILE A 111 -12.23 11.61 -4.09
CA ILE A 111 -11.02 11.77 -4.92
C ILE A 111 -11.06 10.82 -6.12
N ILE A 112 -11.43 9.55 -5.89
CA ILE A 112 -11.59 8.57 -6.96
C ILE A 112 -12.63 9.03 -7.99
N TYR A 113 -13.76 9.50 -7.50
CA TYR A 113 -14.82 10.02 -8.36
C TYR A 113 -14.33 11.18 -9.23
N ASP A 114 -13.64 12.16 -8.63
CA ASP A 114 -13.10 13.31 -9.37
C ASP A 114 -12.09 12.85 -10.44
N ILE A 115 -11.16 11.96 -10.09
CA ILE A 115 -10.17 11.43 -11.05
C ILE A 115 -10.86 10.70 -12.21
N ARG A 116 -11.86 9.86 -11.92
CA ARG A 116 -12.60 9.15 -12.97
C ARG A 116 -13.39 10.09 -13.86
N LYS A 117 -14.01 11.12 -13.27
CA LYS A 117 -14.74 12.13 -14.01
C LYS A 117 -13.83 12.89 -14.97
N ASP A 118 -12.74 13.46 -14.46
CA ASP A 118 -11.78 14.22 -15.26
C ASP A 118 -11.16 13.35 -16.37
N LEU A 119 -10.87 12.09 -16.06
CA LEU A 119 -10.34 11.16 -17.07
C LEU A 119 -11.37 10.82 -18.14
N PHE A 120 -12.63 10.63 -17.76
CA PHE A 120 -13.71 10.36 -18.71
C PHE A 120 -13.99 11.56 -19.62
N GLU A 121 -14.04 12.78 -19.05
CA GLU A 121 -14.19 14.01 -19.83
C GLU A 121 -13.02 14.19 -20.81
N HIS A 122 -11.79 13.99 -20.35
CA HIS A 122 -10.61 14.06 -21.22
C HIS A 122 -10.61 13.02 -22.33
N LEU A 123 -11.08 11.79 -22.07
CA LEU A 123 -11.21 10.77 -23.12
C LEU A 123 -12.18 11.18 -24.21
N GLN A 124 -13.27 11.89 -23.88
CA GLN A 124 -14.24 12.34 -24.89
C GLN A 124 -13.70 13.46 -25.79
N GLU A 125 -12.68 14.19 -25.34
CA GLU A 125 -12.01 15.26 -26.10
C GLU A 125 -10.89 14.75 -27.00
N LEU A 126 -10.47 13.48 -26.87
CA LEU A 126 -9.39 12.91 -27.67
C LEU A 126 -9.81 12.69 -29.12
N PRO A 127 -8.89 12.93 -30.09
CA PRO A 127 -9.17 12.72 -31.51
C PRO A 127 -9.41 11.24 -31.83
N PHE A 128 -10.21 10.96 -32.87
CA PHE A 128 -10.54 9.59 -33.32
C PHE A 128 -9.30 8.73 -33.58
N GLN A 129 -8.23 9.32 -34.09
CA GLN A 129 -6.96 8.62 -34.33
C GLN A 129 -6.42 7.93 -33.07
N TYR A 130 -6.66 8.48 -31.87
CA TYR A 130 -6.27 7.86 -30.60
C TYR A 130 -6.97 6.51 -30.37
N TYR A 131 -8.22 6.40 -30.83
CA TYR A 131 -9.05 5.21 -30.67
C TYR A 131 -8.77 4.17 -31.76
N ASP A 132 -8.45 4.62 -32.98
CA ASP A 132 -8.15 3.75 -34.12
C ASP A 132 -6.79 3.04 -33.93
N ASP A 133 -5.80 3.73 -33.38
CA ASP A 133 -4.45 3.20 -33.18
C ASP A 133 -4.34 2.26 -31.96
N ARG A 134 -5.38 2.11 -31.14
CA ARG A 134 -5.31 1.39 -29.86
C ARG A 134 -6.47 0.42 -29.64
N PRO A 135 -6.19 -0.82 -29.20
CA PRO A 135 -7.25 -1.76 -28.84
C PRO A 135 -8.13 -1.20 -27.74
N HIS A 136 -9.45 -1.20 -27.93
CA HIS A 136 -10.42 -0.68 -26.96
C HIS A 136 -10.27 -1.30 -25.57
N GLY A 137 -9.89 -2.58 -25.47
CA GLY A 137 -9.60 -3.25 -24.21
C GLY A 137 -8.46 -2.62 -23.40
N LYS A 138 -7.41 -2.11 -24.06
CA LYS A 138 -6.31 -1.40 -23.37
C LYS A 138 -6.75 -0.06 -22.81
N ILE A 139 -7.65 0.65 -23.49
CA ILE A 139 -8.21 1.91 -23.02
C ILE A 139 -9.06 1.65 -21.77
N LEU A 140 -9.92 0.63 -21.82
CA LEU A 140 -10.77 0.23 -20.69
C LEU A 140 -9.93 -0.14 -19.44
N ILE A 141 -8.88 -0.94 -19.61
CA ILE A 141 -7.96 -1.31 -18.52
C ILE A 141 -7.33 -0.06 -17.89
N ARG A 142 -6.93 0.93 -18.69
CA ARG A 142 -6.36 2.19 -18.18
C ARG A 142 -7.37 2.98 -17.36
N VAL A 143 -8.59 3.10 -17.85
CA VAL A 143 -9.67 3.87 -17.19
C VAL A 143 -10.13 3.21 -15.90
N VAL A 144 -10.20 1.89 -15.85
CA VAL A 144 -10.72 1.16 -14.70
C VAL A 144 -9.60 0.75 -13.74
N ASN A 145 -8.63 -0.03 -14.19
CA ASN A 145 -7.65 -0.65 -13.31
C ASN A 145 -6.56 0.33 -12.86
N TYR A 146 -6.06 1.19 -13.76
CA TYR A 146 -5.00 2.13 -13.38
C TYR A 146 -5.55 3.25 -12.48
N VAL A 147 -6.79 3.69 -12.72
CA VAL A 147 -7.43 4.66 -11.81
C VAL A 147 -7.63 4.05 -10.43
N ASN A 148 -8.04 2.79 -10.32
CA ASN A 148 -8.13 2.10 -9.03
C ASN A 148 -6.75 2.03 -8.35
N SER A 149 -5.69 1.67 -9.07
CA SER A 149 -4.34 1.61 -8.51
C SER A 149 -3.81 2.96 -8.04
N VAL A 150 -4.06 4.03 -8.80
CA VAL A 150 -3.72 5.42 -8.39
C VAL A 150 -4.54 5.83 -7.16
N SER A 151 -5.80 5.47 -7.14
CA SER A 151 -6.70 5.71 -6.03
C SER A 151 -6.24 5.01 -4.75
N ASP A 152 -5.91 3.73 -4.82
CA ASP A 152 -5.40 2.96 -3.68
C ASP A 152 -4.08 3.56 -3.16
N MET A 153 -3.22 4.00 -4.06
CA MET A 153 -1.98 4.68 -3.68
C MET A 153 -2.24 6.02 -2.98
N LEU A 154 -3.20 6.81 -3.45
CA LEU A 154 -3.54 8.10 -2.84
C LEU A 154 -4.26 7.90 -1.50
N SER A 155 -5.27 7.03 -1.47
CA SER A 155 -6.15 6.83 -0.33
C SER A 155 -5.46 6.07 0.80
N ASN A 156 -4.82 4.95 0.48
CA ASN A 156 -4.18 4.08 1.46
C ASN A 156 -2.69 4.38 1.64
N GLY A 157 -2.06 5.03 0.66
CA GLY A 157 -0.65 5.41 0.72
C GLY A 157 -0.44 6.81 1.30
N LEU A 158 -0.65 7.83 0.46
CA LEU A 158 -0.24 9.20 0.79
C LEU A 158 -0.99 9.78 2.00
N ILE A 159 -2.30 9.54 2.08
CA ILE A 159 -3.13 10.06 3.16
C ILE A 159 -2.77 9.40 4.48
N ASN A 160 -2.57 8.07 4.48
CA ASN A 160 -2.14 7.38 5.69
C ASN A 160 -0.75 7.82 6.14
N ILE A 161 0.19 8.05 5.23
CA ILE A 161 1.52 8.59 5.58
C ILE A 161 1.39 9.93 6.32
N VAL A 162 0.53 10.83 5.84
CA VAL A 162 0.30 12.12 6.50
C VAL A 162 -0.29 11.91 7.90
N LEU A 163 -1.31 11.05 8.04
CA LEU A 163 -1.93 10.78 9.33
C LEU A 163 -0.94 10.14 10.31
N GLU A 164 -0.14 9.17 9.86
CA GLU A 164 0.86 8.52 10.71
C GLU A 164 2.01 9.47 11.09
N ALA A 165 2.41 10.40 10.20
CA ALA A 165 3.39 11.42 10.54
C ALA A 165 2.87 12.35 11.67
N PHE A 166 1.60 12.75 11.63
CA PHE A 166 0.99 13.49 12.72
C PHE A 166 0.86 12.67 13.99
N ASN A 167 0.47 11.39 13.87
CA ASN A 167 0.39 10.48 15.01
C ASN A 167 1.77 10.32 15.68
N LEU A 168 2.83 10.13 14.90
CA LEU A 168 4.20 10.08 15.39
C LEU A 168 4.60 11.38 16.13
N LEU A 169 4.23 12.54 15.55
CA LEU A 169 4.47 13.84 16.21
C LEU A 169 3.79 13.90 17.59
N PHE A 170 2.52 13.49 17.68
CA PHE A 170 1.79 13.46 18.95
C PHE A 170 2.43 12.50 19.95
N ILE A 171 2.89 11.32 19.52
CA ILE A 171 3.60 10.37 20.37
C ILE A 171 4.88 11.01 20.94
N ILE A 172 5.68 11.66 20.07
CA ILE A 172 6.92 12.31 20.51
C ILE A 172 6.63 13.40 21.53
N ILE A 173 5.65 14.27 21.28
CA ILE A 173 5.25 15.32 22.21
C ILE A 173 4.82 14.71 23.55
N PHE A 174 3.99 13.67 23.53
CA PHE A 174 3.52 13.00 24.73
C PHE A 174 4.67 12.36 25.53
N MET A 175 5.62 11.71 24.85
CA MET A 175 6.80 11.14 25.50
C MET A 175 7.63 12.20 26.26
N PHE A 176 7.84 13.38 25.66
CA PHE A 176 8.55 14.47 26.30
C PHE A 176 7.76 15.06 27.49
N MET A 177 6.43 15.00 27.46
CA MET A 177 5.60 15.44 28.57
C MET A 177 5.65 14.47 29.76
N VAL A 178 5.85 13.18 29.52
CA VAL A 178 5.91 12.16 30.57
C VAL A 178 7.29 12.10 31.21
N ASP A 179 8.34 11.90 30.41
CA ASP A 179 9.72 11.83 30.90
C ASP A 179 10.70 12.16 29.78
N VAL A 180 11.46 13.26 29.96
CA VAL A 180 12.41 13.76 28.96
C VAL A 180 13.61 12.81 28.79
N GLN A 181 14.10 12.19 29.87
CA GLN A 181 15.27 11.32 29.80
C GLN A 181 14.94 10.03 29.02
N MET A 182 13.81 9.42 29.34
CA MET A 182 13.32 8.23 28.61
C MET A 182 13.01 8.55 27.15
N ALA A 183 12.42 9.71 26.87
CA ALA A 183 12.14 10.15 25.49
C ALA A 183 13.43 10.25 24.67
N LEU A 184 14.51 10.84 25.24
CA LEU A 184 15.81 10.95 24.55
C LEU A 184 16.45 9.58 24.30
N VAL A 185 16.39 8.65 25.26
CA VAL A 185 16.91 7.29 25.07
C VAL A 185 16.20 6.57 23.91
N VAL A 186 14.87 6.64 23.87
CA VAL A 186 14.08 6.04 22.78
C VAL A 186 14.39 6.70 21.45
N LEU A 187 14.46 8.04 21.40
CA LEU A 187 14.79 8.78 20.16
C LEU A 187 16.20 8.48 19.64
N CYS A 188 17.17 8.19 20.49
CA CYS A 188 18.48 7.72 20.06
C CYS A 188 18.43 6.36 19.33
N GLY A 189 17.44 5.52 19.63
CA GLY A 189 17.23 4.25 18.92
C GLY A 189 16.63 4.42 17.51
N VAL A 190 15.86 5.49 17.27
CA VAL A 190 15.17 5.71 15.99
C VAL A 190 16.13 5.81 14.79
N PRO A 191 17.25 6.57 14.84
CA PRO A 191 18.22 6.62 13.73
C PRO A 191 18.81 5.24 13.39
N VAL A 192 19.08 4.41 14.39
CA VAL A 192 19.63 3.06 14.17
C VAL A 192 18.60 2.20 13.41
N LEU A 193 17.33 2.24 13.83
CA LEU A 193 16.25 1.56 13.14
C LEU A 193 16.06 2.09 11.71
N ALA A 194 16.14 3.42 11.52
CA ALA A 194 16.02 4.03 10.21
C ALA A 194 17.12 3.54 9.24
N VAL A 195 18.38 3.51 9.66
CA VAL A 195 19.49 2.99 8.85
C VAL A 195 19.25 1.53 8.48
N PHE A 196 18.82 0.71 9.43
CA PHE A 196 18.51 -0.70 9.20
C PHE A 196 17.35 -0.88 8.21
N MET A 197 16.28 -0.09 8.33
CA MET A 197 15.16 -0.09 7.40
C MET A 197 15.59 0.33 5.98
N PHE A 198 16.42 1.38 5.82
CA PHE A 198 16.93 1.78 4.51
C PHE A 198 17.78 0.69 3.87
N TRP A 199 18.57 -0.02 4.65
CA TRP A 199 19.39 -1.13 4.15
C TRP A 199 18.52 -2.31 3.65
N ILE A 200 17.50 -2.70 4.42
CA ILE A 200 16.56 -3.76 4.03
C ILE A 200 15.72 -3.35 2.83
N LYS A 201 15.23 -2.10 2.77
CA LYS A 201 14.38 -1.58 1.69
C LYS A 201 14.97 -1.81 0.30
N ASN A 202 16.29 -1.62 0.14
CA ASN A 202 16.94 -1.84 -1.14
C ASN A 202 16.95 -3.31 -1.56
N LYS A 203 17.14 -4.23 -0.61
CA LYS A 203 17.06 -5.68 -0.86
C LYS A 203 15.63 -6.12 -1.15
N GLN A 204 14.69 -5.62 -0.38
CA GLN A 204 13.25 -5.87 -0.55
C GLN A 204 12.76 -5.42 -1.94
N ARG A 205 13.13 -4.21 -2.37
CA ARG A 205 12.76 -3.69 -3.70
C ARG A 205 13.24 -4.60 -4.83
N LYS A 206 14.51 -5.04 -4.80
CA LYS A 206 15.08 -5.97 -5.79
C LYS A 206 14.36 -7.32 -5.78
N ALA A 207 14.06 -7.83 -4.60
CA ALA A 207 13.36 -9.11 -4.46
C ALA A 207 11.91 -9.03 -5.02
N TRP A 208 11.18 -7.96 -4.73
CA TRP A 208 9.82 -7.75 -5.26
C TRP A 208 9.81 -7.53 -6.78
N GLN A 209 10.85 -6.88 -7.33
CA GLN A 209 10.99 -6.76 -8.77
C GLN A 209 11.20 -8.12 -9.43
N ALA A 210 12.04 -8.99 -8.85
CA ALA A 210 12.22 -10.34 -9.34
C ALA A 210 10.90 -11.16 -9.30
N VAL A 211 10.08 -10.97 -8.24
CA VAL A 211 8.72 -11.57 -8.18
C VAL A 211 7.84 -11.08 -9.32
N SER A 212 7.82 -9.76 -9.55
CA SER A 212 7.03 -9.15 -10.63
C SER A 212 7.41 -9.73 -11.99
N ASN A 213 8.71 -9.82 -12.29
CA ASN A 213 9.20 -10.37 -13.55
C ASN A 213 8.81 -11.84 -13.74
N LYS A 214 9.00 -12.67 -12.68
CA LYS A 214 8.64 -14.10 -12.77
C LYS A 214 7.14 -14.31 -12.90
N ASN A 215 6.34 -13.47 -12.24
CA ASN A 215 4.88 -13.51 -12.38
C ASN A 215 4.43 -13.06 -13.79
N SER A 216 5.04 -12.02 -14.35
CA SER A 216 4.79 -11.59 -15.74
C SER A 216 5.10 -12.69 -16.72
N ASN A 217 6.25 -13.38 -16.57
CA ASN A 217 6.65 -14.49 -17.43
C ASN A 217 5.67 -15.67 -17.34
N LEU A 218 5.22 -16.00 -16.14
CA LEU A 218 4.20 -17.04 -15.92
C LEU A 218 2.87 -16.67 -16.58
N ASN A 219 2.43 -15.43 -16.42
CA ASN A 219 1.17 -14.94 -17.01
C ASN A 219 1.24 -14.91 -18.55
N ALA A 220 2.37 -14.47 -19.12
CA ALA A 220 2.59 -14.50 -20.56
C ALA A 220 2.51 -15.92 -21.11
N TYR A 221 3.16 -16.88 -20.45
CA TYR A 221 3.10 -18.28 -20.81
C TYR A 221 1.67 -18.85 -20.71
N LEU A 222 0.92 -18.53 -19.65
CA LEU A 222 -0.48 -18.94 -19.50
C LEU A 222 -1.33 -18.38 -20.64
N GLN A 223 -1.18 -17.09 -20.95
CA GLN A 223 -1.94 -16.45 -22.04
C GLN A 223 -1.66 -17.11 -23.38
N GLU A 224 -0.38 -17.39 -23.70
CA GLU A 224 0.02 -18.08 -24.94
C GLU A 224 -0.60 -19.48 -25.01
N ASN A 225 -0.55 -20.24 -23.92
CA ASN A 225 -1.12 -21.59 -23.88
C ASN A 225 -2.65 -21.64 -23.94
N ILE A 226 -3.33 -20.67 -23.32
CA ILE A 226 -4.80 -20.59 -23.39
C ILE A 226 -5.24 -20.27 -24.82
N VAL A 227 -4.58 -19.31 -25.48
CA VAL A 227 -4.87 -18.97 -26.88
C VAL A 227 -4.50 -20.12 -27.82
N GLY A 228 -3.38 -20.82 -27.56
CA GLY A 228 -2.88 -21.95 -28.34
C GLY A 228 -3.42 -23.32 -27.89
N ALA A 229 -4.39 -23.40 -26.98
CA ALA A 229 -4.85 -24.67 -26.39
C ALA A 229 -5.29 -25.71 -27.45
N ARG A 230 -5.99 -25.24 -28.50
CA ARG A 230 -6.42 -26.09 -29.61
C ARG A 230 -5.23 -26.71 -30.35
N ILE A 231 -4.14 -25.94 -30.55
CA ILE A 231 -2.91 -26.41 -31.21
C ILE A 231 -2.22 -27.44 -30.31
N THR A 232 -2.12 -27.16 -29.01
CA THR A 232 -1.55 -28.09 -28.03
C THR A 232 -2.25 -29.44 -28.06
N GLN A 233 -3.59 -29.48 -28.12
CA GLN A 233 -4.38 -30.70 -28.20
C GLN A 233 -4.19 -31.45 -29.51
N ILE A 234 -4.14 -30.74 -30.65
CA ILE A 234 -3.91 -31.37 -31.96
C ILE A 234 -2.55 -32.08 -32.04
N PHE A 235 -1.53 -31.49 -31.40
CA PHE A 235 -0.17 -32.04 -31.39
C PHE A 235 0.16 -32.89 -30.16
N ALA A 236 -0.82 -33.18 -29.29
CA ALA A 236 -0.71 -33.96 -28.05
C ALA A 236 0.52 -33.53 -27.20
N ARG A 237 0.70 -32.19 -26.99
CA ARG A 237 1.83 -31.63 -26.24
C ARG A 237 1.46 -31.18 -24.81
N GLU A 238 0.39 -31.68 -24.25
CA GLU A 238 -0.12 -31.29 -22.92
C GLU A 238 0.92 -31.54 -21.81
N ASP A 239 1.57 -32.73 -21.84
CA ASP A 239 2.56 -33.10 -20.83
C ASP A 239 3.81 -32.20 -20.88
N GLU A 240 4.24 -31.77 -22.05
CA GLU A 240 5.39 -30.89 -22.21
C GLU A 240 5.05 -29.48 -21.71
N ASN A 241 3.88 -28.97 -22.07
CA ASN A 241 3.38 -27.67 -21.57
C ASN A 241 3.21 -27.69 -20.06
N ALA A 242 2.72 -28.79 -19.47
CA ALA A 242 2.62 -28.94 -18.02
C ALA A 242 4.00 -28.95 -17.33
N LYS A 243 5.02 -29.55 -17.93
CA LYS A 243 6.40 -29.50 -17.40
C LYS A 243 6.96 -28.09 -17.40
N ILE A 244 6.79 -27.33 -18.49
CA ILE A 244 7.23 -25.93 -18.59
C ILE A 244 6.49 -25.08 -17.53
N PHE A 245 5.17 -25.19 -17.47
CA PHE A 245 4.35 -24.49 -16.46
C PHE A 245 4.82 -24.77 -15.04
N ASN A 246 5.05 -26.05 -14.69
CA ASN A 246 5.55 -26.44 -13.39
C ASN A 246 6.93 -25.84 -13.09
N GLY A 247 7.80 -25.73 -14.11
CA GLY A 247 9.09 -25.05 -13.99
C GLY A 247 8.94 -23.59 -13.63
N LEU A 248 8.16 -22.83 -14.42
CA LEU A 248 7.90 -21.41 -14.22
C LEU A 248 7.21 -21.14 -12.86
N SER A 249 6.23 -21.98 -12.50
CA SER A 249 5.53 -21.90 -11.22
C SER A 249 6.47 -22.14 -10.02
N LYS A 250 7.40 -23.10 -10.13
CA LYS A 250 8.43 -23.32 -9.10
C LYS A 250 9.39 -22.14 -8.97
N GLU A 251 9.79 -21.52 -10.07
CA GLU A 251 10.63 -20.30 -10.03
C GLU A 251 9.88 -19.16 -9.36
N CYS A 252 8.63 -18.92 -9.74
CA CYS A 252 7.78 -17.89 -9.14
C CYS A 252 7.67 -18.10 -7.61
N ARG A 253 7.39 -19.34 -7.17
CA ARG A 253 7.33 -19.68 -5.74
C ARG A 253 8.65 -19.44 -5.00
N ARG A 254 9.80 -19.80 -5.61
CA ARG A 254 11.11 -19.57 -4.99
C ARG A 254 11.41 -18.08 -4.82
N THR A 255 11.11 -17.30 -5.85
CA THR A 255 11.32 -15.85 -5.84
C THR A 255 10.39 -15.18 -4.82
N TRP A 256 9.13 -15.62 -4.73
CA TRP A 256 8.18 -15.16 -3.74
C TRP A 256 8.66 -15.44 -2.31
N ASN A 257 9.12 -16.67 -2.02
CA ASN A 257 9.66 -17.04 -0.71
C ASN A 257 10.88 -16.18 -0.35
N THR A 258 11.71 -15.82 -1.33
CA THR A 258 12.86 -14.92 -1.11
C THR A 258 12.39 -13.50 -0.79
N ALA A 259 11.39 -12.98 -1.48
CA ALA A 259 10.85 -11.65 -1.24
C ALA A 259 10.21 -11.52 0.16
N VAL A 260 9.45 -12.54 0.57
CA VAL A 260 8.82 -12.59 1.91
C VAL A 260 9.85 -12.61 3.04
N ARG A 261 11.04 -13.22 2.84
CA ARG A 261 12.12 -13.18 3.85
C ARG A 261 12.68 -11.77 4.10
N TYR A 262 12.50 -10.86 3.16
CA TYR A 262 12.93 -9.46 3.27
C TYR A 262 11.77 -8.51 3.60
N SER A 263 10.55 -9.03 3.71
CA SER A 263 9.35 -8.27 4.07
C SER A 263 9.04 -8.38 5.55
#